data_fecad9a2dc498884bfb03c40b25e8c34
#
_entry.id   fecad9a2dc498884bfb03c40b25e8c34
#
_cell.length_a   1.000
_cell.length_b   1.000
_cell.length_c   1.000
_cell.angle_alpha   90.00
_cell.angle_beta   90.00
_cell.angle_gamma   90.00
#
_symmetry.space_group_name_H-M   'P 1'
#
loop_
_entity.id
_entity.type
_entity.pdbx_description
1 polymer ?
#
loop_
_entity_poly.entity_id
_entity_poly.type
_entity_poly.pdbx_seq_one_letter_code
_entity_poly.pdbx_strand_id
1 'polypeptide(L)'
;MRLSRRAPWQPFGNFYACDSASRGPRESLGPLFGRLTDTSVLNILECLLAADLCRVSRSSHAFYCFAHHDELWKVLTLRDAGGEFDFDSCWKQTFLRATLGAAAPRHRPQRVAGVYSDLLFQPWLCASLRLKPRWLARDNIDRRAGLSVEDFVREYEGPNRPVVITDVVPTWDAFKRFPPRAPPRAPPCAAP
;
A
#
# COMPACT_ATOMS: atom_id res chain seq x y z
N MET A 1 -13.56 16.53 -0.44
CA MET A 1 -13.16 15.20 -0.95
C MET A 1 -13.72 14.15 0.02
N ARG A 2 -14.73 13.37 -0.39
CA ARG A 2 -15.24 12.29 0.49
C ARG A 2 -14.32 11.09 0.32
N LEU A 3 -13.44 10.86 1.25
CA LEU A 3 -12.62 9.66 1.34
C LEU A 3 -13.52 8.45 1.57
N SER A 4 -13.17 7.34 0.94
CA SER A 4 -13.97 6.10 1.01
C SER A 4 -14.11 5.63 2.45
N ARG A 5 -15.38 5.37 2.90
CA ARG A 5 -15.68 4.84 4.23
C ARG A 5 -15.22 3.40 4.49
N ARG A 6 -14.46 2.79 3.57
CA ARG A 6 -14.13 1.36 3.60
C ARG A 6 -12.76 1.02 4.19
N ALA A 7 -11.89 2.01 4.45
CA ALA A 7 -10.62 1.72 5.10
C ALA A 7 -10.85 1.41 6.58
N PRO A 8 -10.21 0.34 7.10
CA PRO A 8 -10.41 -0.12 8.48
C PRO A 8 -9.85 0.85 9.51
N TRP A 9 -8.89 1.64 9.14
CA TRP A 9 -8.28 2.68 9.95
C TRP A 9 -7.94 3.86 9.04
N GLN A 10 -8.05 5.05 9.58
CA GLN A 10 -7.79 6.28 8.85
C GLN A 10 -6.68 7.05 9.56
N PRO A 11 -5.42 6.91 9.10
CA PRO A 11 -4.35 7.75 9.59
C PRO A 11 -4.63 9.20 9.19
N PHE A 12 -4.40 10.13 10.09
CA PHE A 12 -4.33 11.53 9.73
C PHE A 12 -2.99 11.76 9.02
N GLY A 13 -3.04 12.47 7.90
CA GLY A 13 -1.91 12.67 7.01
C GLY A 13 -0.78 13.50 7.59
N ASN A 14 -0.25 14.34 6.77
CA ASN A 14 0.98 15.08 6.98
C ASN A 14 1.12 15.69 8.39
N PHE A 15 2.17 15.27 9.08
CA PHE A 15 2.54 15.79 10.41
C PHE A 15 2.72 17.31 10.43
N TYR A 16 3.18 17.91 9.33
CA TYR A 16 3.34 19.36 9.19
C TYR A 16 2.02 20.12 9.05
N ALA A 17 0.95 19.47 8.63
CA ALA A 17 -0.38 20.06 8.55
C ALA A 17 -1.19 19.88 9.84
N CYS A 18 -0.57 19.35 10.88
CA CYS A 18 -1.20 19.04 12.15
C CYS A 18 -1.02 20.22 13.13
N ASP A 19 -2.10 20.77 13.64
CA ASP A 19 -2.06 21.70 14.76
C ASP A 19 -1.42 21.03 15.99
N SER A 20 -0.58 21.79 16.70
CA SER A 20 0.16 21.29 17.87
C SER A 20 -0.72 20.63 18.95
N ALA A 21 -1.98 21.06 19.05
CA ALA A 21 -2.97 20.47 19.96
C ALA A 21 -3.42 19.04 19.56
N SER A 22 -3.20 18.63 18.32
CA SER A 22 -3.64 17.33 17.78
C SER A 22 -2.57 16.25 17.83
N ARG A 23 -1.45 16.48 18.52
CA ARG A 23 -0.30 15.53 18.60
C ARG A 23 -0.55 14.29 19.45
N GLY A 24 -1.67 14.25 20.16
CA GLY A 24 -2.02 13.23 21.15
C GLY A 24 -1.87 11.76 20.75
N PRO A 25 -2.16 11.34 19.51
CA PRO A 25 -2.11 9.90 19.16
C PRO A 25 -0.71 9.27 19.19
N ARG A 26 0.36 10.06 18.96
CA ARG A 26 1.72 9.55 19.04
C ARG A 26 2.15 9.26 20.47
N GLU A 27 1.54 9.93 21.45
CA GLU A 27 1.73 9.64 22.87
C GLU A 27 1.25 8.24 23.23
N SER A 28 0.29 7.69 22.50
CA SER A 28 -0.20 6.34 22.69
C SER A 28 0.81 5.22 22.33
N LEU A 29 1.94 5.58 21.69
CA LEU A 29 3.10 4.68 21.53
C LEU A 29 3.94 4.58 22.82
N GLY A 30 3.67 5.42 23.80
CA GLY A 30 4.44 5.50 25.05
C GLY A 30 5.77 6.27 24.91
N PRO A 31 6.49 6.47 26.02
CA PRO A 31 7.62 7.40 26.08
C PRO A 31 8.83 6.96 25.25
N LEU A 32 9.00 5.66 25.02
CA LEU A 32 10.11 5.13 24.23
C LEU A 32 9.81 5.19 22.74
N PHE A 33 8.73 4.57 22.30
CA PHE A 33 8.37 4.49 20.87
C PHE A 33 7.89 5.83 20.30
N GLY A 34 7.33 6.70 21.13
CA GLY A 34 6.92 8.05 20.69
C GLY A 34 8.08 8.94 20.24
N ARG A 35 9.34 8.61 20.61
CA ARG A 35 10.56 9.30 20.17
C ARG A 35 11.15 8.74 18.88
N LEU A 36 10.72 7.54 18.46
CA LEU A 36 11.22 6.88 17.26
C LEU A 36 10.51 7.42 16.01
N THR A 37 11.17 7.33 14.87
CA THR A 37 10.52 7.56 13.58
C THR A 37 9.56 6.40 13.27
N ASP A 38 8.59 6.62 12.40
CA ASP A 38 7.65 5.56 11.99
C ASP A 38 8.38 4.37 11.35
N THR A 39 9.40 4.66 10.54
CA THR A 39 10.27 3.62 9.96
C THR A 39 10.96 2.80 11.04
N SER A 40 11.51 3.44 12.08
CA SER A 40 12.17 2.73 13.19
C SER A 40 11.18 1.85 13.96
N VAL A 41 9.96 2.33 14.18
CA VAL A 41 8.88 1.52 14.79
C VAL A 41 8.58 0.30 13.95
N LEU A 42 8.41 0.45 12.63
CA LEU A 42 8.15 -0.69 11.74
C LEU A 42 9.30 -1.68 11.70
N ASN A 43 10.56 -1.21 11.62
CA ASN A 43 11.73 -2.09 11.63
C ASN A 43 11.81 -2.96 12.91
N ILE A 44 11.44 -2.38 14.06
CA ILE A 44 11.34 -3.16 15.31
C ILE A 44 10.21 -4.19 15.22
N LEU A 45 9.04 -3.79 14.71
CA LEU A 45 7.91 -4.71 14.58
C LEU A 45 8.15 -5.81 13.55
N GLU A 46 8.97 -5.59 12.53
CA GLU A 46 9.36 -6.58 11.52
C GLU A 46 10.16 -7.74 12.14
N CYS A 47 10.85 -7.50 13.25
CA CYS A 47 11.56 -8.56 13.98
C CYS A 47 10.61 -9.49 14.78
N LEU A 48 9.33 -9.17 14.88
CA LEU A 48 8.37 -9.91 15.67
C LEU A 48 7.69 -11.05 14.89
N LEU A 49 7.29 -12.09 15.61
CA LEU A 49 6.43 -13.13 15.07
C LEU A 49 4.97 -12.66 14.99
N ALA A 50 4.16 -13.33 14.18
CA ALA A 50 2.74 -13.01 14.01
C ALA A 50 1.95 -12.95 15.33
N ALA A 51 2.24 -13.86 16.26
CA ALA A 51 1.60 -13.88 17.57
C ALA A 51 1.94 -12.63 18.39
N ASP A 52 3.20 -12.17 18.33
CA ASP A 52 3.67 -11.01 19.07
C ASP A 52 3.15 -9.71 18.43
N LEU A 53 3.11 -9.62 17.10
CA LEU A 53 2.41 -8.53 16.42
C LEU A 53 0.94 -8.42 16.85
N CYS A 54 0.25 -9.56 16.99
CA CYS A 54 -1.12 -9.57 17.50
C CYS A 54 -1.21 -9.10 18.96
N ARG A 55 -0.24 -9.45 19.83
CA ARG A 55 -0.18 -8.96 21.22
C ARG A 55 0.07 -7.47 21.28
N VAL A 56 1.08 -6.97 20.54
CA VAL A 56 1.43 -5.56 20.47
C VAL A 56 0.26 -4.74 19.91
N SER A 57 -0.45 -5.24 18.91
CA SER A 57 -1.60 -4.54 18.32
C SER A 57 -2.74 -4.27 19.33
N ARG A 58 -2.76 -4.95 20.45
CA ARG A 58 -3.79 -4.79 21.51
C ARG A 58 -3.40 -3.77 22.57
N SER A 59 -2.16 -3.27 22.57
CA SER A 59 -1.66 -2.39 23.62
C SER A 59 -2.11 -0.94 23.47
N SER A 60 -2.25 -0.44 22.22
CA SER A 60 -2.74 0.92 21.95
C SER A 60 -3.26 1.06 20.53
N HIS A 61 -4.00 2.16 20.27
CA HIS A 61 -4.50 2.48 18.93
C HIS A 61 -3.37 2.68 17.91
N ALA A 62 -2.27 3.33 18.31
CA ALA A 62 -1.13 3.51 17.42
C ALA A 62 -0.45 2.18 17.11
N PHE A 63 -0.18 1.36 18.10
CA PHE A 63 0.37 0.03 17.87
C PHE A 63 -0.57 -0.87 17.07
N TYR A 64 -1.88 -0.70 17.22
CA TYR A 64 -2.82 -1.40 16.34
C TYR A 64 -2.57 -1.03 14.88
N CYS A 65 -2.43 0.27 14.55
CA CYS A 65 -2.18 0.71 13.17
C CYS A 65 -0.84 0.20 12.63
N PHE A 66 0.24 0.36 13.39
CA PHE A 66 1.57 -0.07 12.96
C PHE A 66 1.65 -1.60 12.80
N ALA A 67 1.15 -2.38 13.77
CA ALA A 67 1.19 -3.84 13.71
C ALA A 67 0.25 -4.45 12.64
N HIS A 68 -0.66 -3.65 12.07
CA HIS A 68 -1.48 -4.07 10.93
C HIS A 68 -0.97 -3.52 9.59
N HIS A 69 0.23 -2.94 9.55
CA HIS A 69 0.83 -2.50 8.31
C HIS A 69 1.05 -3.70 7.38
N ASP A 70 0.57 -3.59 6.14
CA ASP A 70 0.53 -4.71 5.18
C ASP A 70 1.91 -5.31 4.89
N GLU A 71 2.99 -4.50 4.85
CA GLU A 71 4.34 -5.01 4.59
C GLU A 71 4.83 -6.00 5.66
N LEU A 72 4.49 -5.78 6.94
CA LEU A 72 4.85 -6.73 8.01
C LEU A 72 4.23 -8.11 7.75
N TRP A 73 2.96 -8.13 7.41
CA TRP A 73 2.23 -9.38 7.14
C TRP A 73 2.64 -10.02 5.82
N LYS A 74 3.05 -9.23 4.84
CA LYS A 74 3.63 -9.70 3.58
C LYS A 74 4.94 -10.43 3.84
N VAL A 75 5.87 -9.83 4.59
CA VAL A 75 7.16 -10.46 4.95
C VAL A 75 6.92 -11.78 5.68
N LEU A 76 6.01 -11.80 6.66
CA LEU A 76 5.64 -13.02 7.37
C LEU A 76 5.06 -14.09 6.43
N THR A 77 4.17 -13.70 5.52
CA THR A 77 3.56 -14.64 4.57
C THR A 77 4.61 -15.25 3.65
N LEU A 78 5.47 -14.42 3.06
CA LEU A 78 6.53 -14.88 2.16
C LEU A 78 7.54 -15.80 2.86
N ARG A 79 7.86 -15.52 4.11
CA ARG A 79 8.77 -16.33 4.91
C ARG A 79 8.16 -17.69 5.30
N ASP A 80 6.91 -17.67 5.78
CA ASP A 80 6.30 -18.84 6.43
C ASP A 80 5.53 -19.72 5.43
N ALA A 81 5.03 -19.18 4.31
CA ALA A 81 4.31 -19.93 3.28
C ALA A 81 5.18 -20.41 2.11
N GLY A 82 6.50 -20.12 2.13
CA GLY A 82 7.42 -20.60 1.10
C GLY A 82 7.09 -20.16 -0.34
N GLY A 83 6.25 -19.15 -0.53
CA GLY A 83 5.81 -18.66 -1.83
C GLY A 83 4.52 -19.31 -2.38
N GLU A 84 3.99 -20.33 -1.74
CA GLU A 84 2.73 -20.99 -2.14
C GLU A 84 1.54 -20.44 -1.34
N PHE A 85 0.87 -19.44 -1.88
CA PHE A 85 -0.35 -18.87 -1.30
C PHE A 85 -1.20 -18.16 -2.34
N ASP A 86 -2.52 -18.12 -2.07
CA ASP A 86 -3.46 -17.27 -2.81
C ASP A 86 -3.71 -15.99 -2.02
N PHE A 87 -3.51 -14.84 -2.68
CA PHE A 87 -3.77 -13.55 -2.04
C PHE A 87 -5.27 -13.36 -1.77
N ASP A 88 -5.60 -13.00 -0.51
CA ASP A 88 -6.99 -12.74 -0.08
C ASP A 88 -7.10 -11.37 0.61
N SER A 89 -7.69 -10.44 -0.08
CA SER A 89 -8.11 -9.10 0.40
C SER A 89 -7.02 -8.20 1.04
N CYS A 90 -6.20 -8.71 1.93
CA CYS A 90 -5.04 -8.03 2.54
C CYS A 90 -4.01 -9.06 3.01
N TRP A 91 -2.77 -8.62 3.24
CA TRP A 91 -1.68 -9.53 3.60
C TRP A 91 -1.90 -10.27 4.93
N LYS A 92 -2.54 -9.63 5.91
CA LYS A 92 -2.88 -10.31 7.16
C LYS A 92 -3.89 -11.45 6.95
N GLN A 93 -4.91 -11.25 6.11
CA GLN A 93 -5.87 -12.30 5.77
C GLN A 93 -5.20 -13.43 4.98
N THR A 94 -4.32 -13.06 4.03
CA THR A 94 -3.51 -14.02 3.27
C THR A 94 -2.65 -14.87 4.19
N PHE A 95 -1.94 -14.26 5.15
CA PHE A 95 -1.17 -14.97 6.17
C PHE A 95 -2.02 -15.97 6.97
N LEU A 96 -3.18 -15.52 7.46
CA LEU A 96 -4.08 -16.38 8.22
C LEU A 96 -4.55 -17.59 7.39
N ARG A 97 -4.87 -17.39 6.12
CA ARG A 97 -5.28 -18.50 5.24
C ARG A 97 -4.13 -19.43 4.90
N ALA A 98 -2.95 -18.90 4.64
CA ALA A 98 -1.77 -19.71 4.35
C ALA A 98 -1.35 -20.58 5.56
N THR A 99 -1.53 -20.08 6.79
CA THR A 99 -1.11 -20.80 8.01
C THR A 99 -2.21 -21.67 8.61
N LEU A 100 -3.48 -21.27 8.55
CA LEU A 100 -4.61 -21.94 9.20
C LEU A 100 -5.56 -22.65 8.20
N GLY A 101 -5.31 -22.49 6.90
CA GLY A 101 -6.13 -23.09 5.85
C GLY A 101 -7.53 -22.46 5.74
N ALA A 102 -8.49 -23.24 5.22
CA ALA A 102 -9.86 -22.80 4.96
C ALA A 102 -10.64 -22.38 6.23
N ALA A 103 -10.23 -22.88 7.40
CA ALA A 103 -10.84 -22.54 8.70
C ALA A 103 -10.36 -21.19 9.27
N ALA A 104 -9.47 -20.48 8.57
CA ALA A 104 -8.93 -19.20 9.03
C ALA A 104 -10.05 -18.20 9.32
N PRO A 105 -10.04 -17.55 10.49
CA PRO A 105 -11.03 -16.52 10.80
C PRO A 105 -10.89 -15.33 9.85
N ARG A 106 -12.01 -14.74 9.47
CA ARG A 106 -11.99 -13.54 8.64
C ARG A 106 -11.49 -12.36 9.45
N HIS A 107 -10.40 -11.77 9.01
CA HIS A 107 -9.87 -10.55 9.62
C HIS A 107 -10.89 -9.40 9.46
N ARG A 108 -11.31 -8.85 10.60
CA ARG A 108 -12.20 -7.67 10.65
C ARG A 108 -11.40 -6.50 11.24
N PRO A 109 -10.89 -5.60 10.41
CA PRO A 109 -10.11 -4.48 10.90
C PRO A 109 -10.98 -3.51 11.70
N GLN A 110 -10.43 -3.01 12.81
CA GLN A 110 -11.08 -1.99 13.64
C GLN A 110 -10.85 -0.60 13.05
N ARG A 111 -11.82 0.28 13.23
CA ARG A 111 -11.66 1.69 12.87
C ARG A 111 -10.87 2.39 13.96
N VAL A 112 -9.75 2.95 13.58
CA VAL A 112 -8.92 3.80 14.44
C VAL A 112 -8.81 5.16 13.77
N ALA A 113 -9.02 6.22 14.52
CA ALA A 113 -8.86 7.59 14.08
C ALA A 113 -7.80 8.30 14.93
N GLY A 114 -7.24 9.38 14.43
CA GLY A 114 -6.35 10.23 15.21
C GLY A 114 -4.87 9.79 15.22
N VAL A 115 -4.45 8.85 14.39
CA VAL A 115 -3.04 8.46 14.28
C VAL A 115 -2.37 9.27 13.16
N TYR A 116 -1.44 10.15 13.53
CA TYR A 116 -0.63 10.89 12.57
C TYR A 116 0.59 10.06 12.17
N SER A 117 0.68 9.75 10.89
CA SER A 117 1.79 9.02 10.29
C SER A 117 1.78 9.23 8.79
N ASP A 118 2.80 9.88 8.26
CA ASP A 118 2.93 10.05 6.81
C ASP A 118 3.14 8.70 6.12
N LEU A 119 3.88 7.81 6.76
CA LEU A 119 4.20 6.50 6.23
C LEU A 119 2.97 5.59 6.14
N LEU A 120 2.08 5.62 7.15
CA LEU A 120 0.82 4.86 7.11
C LEU A 120 -0.23 5.54 6.23
N PHE A 121 -0.20 6.88 6.13
CA PHE A 121 -1.17 7.65 5.39
C PHE A 121 -1.04 7.48 3.87
N GLN A 122 0.16 7.43 3.35
CA GLN A 122 0.41 7.31 1.90
C GLN A 122 -0.22 6.05 1.29
N PRO A 123 0.06 4.83 1.77
CA PRO A 123 -0.56 3.61 1.26
C PRO A 123 -2.08 3.62 1.43
N TRP A 124 -2.57 4.11 2.58
CA TRP A 124 -4.00 4.22 2.83
C TRP A 124 -4.67 5.19 1.86
N LEU A 125 -4.06 6.36 1.61
CA LEU A 125 -4.58 7.33 0.65
C LEU A 125 -4.66 6.73 -0.75
N CYS A 126 -3.57 6.10 -1.22
CA CYS A 126 -3.52 5.46 -2.53
C CYS A 126 -4.59 4.36 -2.67
N ALA A 127 -4.75 3.51 -1.66
CA ALA A 127 -5.74 2.45 -1.65
C ALA A 127 -7.19 2.95 -1.57
N SER A 128 -7.40 4.14 -0.97
CA SER A 128 -8.73 4.73 -0.76
C SER A 128 -9.15 5.71 -1.86
N LEU A 129 -8.21 6.12 -2.71
CA LEU A 129 -8.45 7.12 -3.74
C LEU A 129 -9.27 6.52 -4.87
N ARG A 130 -10.47 7.06 -5.09
CA ARG A 130 -11.27 6.69 -6.24
C ARG A 130 -10.85 7.54 -7.44
N LEU A 131 -10.33 6.88 -8.47
CA LEU A 131 -10.05 7.54 -9.74
C LEU A 131 -11.37 8.07 -10.32
N LYS A 132 -11.40 9.36 -10.62
CA LYS A 132 -12.56 9.96 -11.29
C LYS A 132 -12.46 9.67 -12.78
N PRO A 133 -13.56 9.26 -13.45
CA PRO A 133 -13.54 8.99 -14.89
C PRO A 133 -12.95 10.14 -15.73
N ARG A 134 -13.20 11.39 -15.32
CA ARG A 134 -12.62 12.58 -15.96
C ARG A 134 -11.07 12.65 -15.93
N TRP A 135 -10.42 11.99 -14.93
CA TRP A 135 -8.95 11.93 -14.87
C TRP A 135 -8.39 10.90 -15.83
N LEU A 136 -9.19 9.89 -16.16
CA LEU A 136 -8.83 8.84 -17.12
C LEU A 136 -9.21 9.22 -18.55
N ALA A 137 -10.04 10.26 -18.74
CA ALA A 137 -10.50 10.71 -20.05
C ALA A 137 -9.43 11.47 -20.86
N ARG A 138 -8.34 11.90 -20.20
CA ARG A 138 -7.21 12.58 -20.85
C ARG A 138 -5.96 11.74 -20.69
N ASP A 139 -5.42 11.27 -21.81
CA ASP A 139 -4.05 10.77 -21.88
C ASP A 139 -3.17 11.95 -22.30
N ASN A 140 -2.49 12.55 -21.34
CA ASN A 140 -1.59 13.69 -21.53
C ASN A 140 -0.11 13.30 -21.37
N ILE A 141 0.18 11.99 -21.36
CA ILE A 141 1.52 11.47 -21.32
C ILE A 141 1.90 11.02 -22.72
N ASP A 142 2.97 11.59 -23.25
CA ASP A 142 3.48 11.23 -24.56
C ASP A 142 3.84 9.74 -24.63
N ARG A 143 3.45 9.08 -25.73
CA ARG A 143 3.82 7.68 -26.01
C ARG A 143 4.77 7.66 -27.19
N ARG A 144 5.96 7.10 -27.00
CA ARG A 144 7.03 7.09 -28.00
C ARG A 144 7.56 5.68 -28.21
N ALA A 145 7.89 5.38 -29.44
CA ALA A 145 8.64 4.20 -29.86
C ALA A 145 9.93 4.65 -30.57
N GLY A 146 10.99 3.87 -30.49
CA GLY A 146 12.27 4.16 -31.13
C GLY A 146 12.94 5.44 -30.62
N LEU A 147 12.73 5.78 -29.33
CA LEU A 147 13.29 6.98 -28.74
C LEU A 147 14.78 6.77 -28.46
N SER A 148 15.66 7.63 -29.04
CA SER A 148 17.09 7.61 -28.74
C SER A 148 17.36 8.14 -27.32
N VAL A 149 18.51 7.80 -26.75
CA VAL A 149 18.93 8.31 -25.43
C VAL A 149 19.07 9.83 -25.46
N GLU A 150 19.63 10.37 -26.54
CA GLU A 150 19.85 11.81 -26.72
C GLU A 150 18.53 12.57 -26.77
N ASP A 151 17.54 12.03 -27.50
CA ASP A 151 16.20 12.64 -27.56
C ASP A 151 15.47 12.50 -26.23
N PHE A 152 15.61 11.36 -25.56
CA PHE A 152 15.04 11.18 -24.21
C PHE A 152 15.57 12.23 -23.23
N VAL A 153 16.89 12.42 -23.18
CA VAL A 153 17.51 13.41 -22.28
C VAL A 153 17.05 14.83 -22.64
N ARG A 154 17.03 15.17 -23.94
CA ARG A 154 16.67 16.51 -24.40
C ARG A 154 15.18 16.84 -24.19
N GLU A 155 14.28 15.92 -24.51
CA GLU A 155 12.85 16.20 -24.60
C GLU A 155 12.07 15.86 -23.33
N TYR A 156 12.58 14.93 -22.51
CA TYR A 156 11.88 14.40 -21.36
C TYR A 156 12.65 14.53 -20.05
N GLU A 157 13.88 14.06 -19.97
CA GLU A 157 14.66 14.11 -18.74
C GLU A 157 15.03 15.56 -18.37
N GLY A 158 15.60 16.30 -19.29
CA GLY A 158 16.01 17.70 -19.07
C GLY A 158 14.85 18.60 -18.63
N PRO A 159 13.69 18.61 -19.32
CA PRO A 159 12.52 19.37 -18.89
C PRO A 159 11.68 18.67 -17.81
N ASN A 160 12.08 17.52 -17.30
CA ASN A 160 11.37 16.72 -16.29
C ASN A 160 9.92 16.37 -16.68
N ARG A 161 9.74 15.88 -17.91
CA ARG A 161 8.44 15.49 -18.48
C ARG A 161 8.27 13.97 -18.46
N PRO A 162 7.11 13.44 -18.07
CA PRO A 162 6.84 12.00 -18.16
C PRO A 162 6.65 11.54 -19.61
N VAL A 163 7.12 10.32 -19.92
CA VAL A 163 6.93 9.65 -21.21
C VAL A 163 6.71 8.15 -21.01
N VAL A 164 5.89 7.53 -21.84
CA VAL A 164 5.73 6.07 -21.92
C VAL A 164 6.49 5.57 -23.14
N ILE A 165 7.54 4.79 -22.93
CA ILE A 165 8.29 4.14 -24.00
C ILE A 165 7.60 2.79 -24.29
N THR A 166 7.10 2.62 -25.52
CA THR A 166 6.15 1.53 -25.83
C THR A 166 6.80 0.28 -26.44
N ASP A 167 8.03 0.37 -26.93
CA ASP A 167 8.73 -0.67 -27.67
C ASP A 167 9.79 -1.44 -26.86
N VAL A 168 10.14 -0.98 -25.66
CA VAL A 168 11.20 -1.58 -24.85
C VAL A 168 10.71 -2.85 -24.11
N VAL A 169 9.60 -2.78 -23.39
CA VAL A 169 9.10 -3.89 -22.58
C VAL A 169 8.83 -5.17 -23.39
N PRO A 170 8.25 -5.10 -24.61
CA PRO A 170 8.05 -6.29 -25.44
C PRO A 170 9.32 -7.05 -25.81
N THR A 171 10.48 -6.38 -25.75
CA THR A 171 11.78 -7.01 -26.07
C THR A 171 12.38 -7.77 -24.91
N TRP A 172 11.92 -7.56 -23.70
CA TRP A 172 12.46 -8.20 -22.50
C TRP A 172 12.15 -9.70 -22.45
N ASP A 173 13.14 -10.49 -22.09
CA ASP A 173 12.94 -11.93 -21.90
C ASP A 173 11.92 -12.25 -20.82
N ALA A 174 11.84 -11.42 -19.77
CA ALA A 174 10.81 -11.53 -18.74
C ALA A 174 9.39 -11.39 -19.32
N PHE A 175 9.17 -10.48 -20.29
CA PHE A 175 7.88 -10.31 -20.93
C PHE A 175 7.47 -11.53 -21.76
N LYS A 176 8.45 -12.19 -22.40
CA LYS A 176 8.22 -13.43 -23.15
C LYS A 176 7.87 -14.62 -22.24
N ARG A 177 8.55 -14.69 -21.06
CA ARG A 177 8.33 -15.79 -20.07
C ARG A 177 7.05 -15.59 -19.26
N PHE A 178 6.70 -14.33 -18.96
CA PHE A 178 5.55 -13.93 -18.14
C PHE A 178 4.65 -12.98 -18.93
N PRO A 179 3.94 -13.45 -19.96
CA PRO A 179 3.05 -12.58 -20.72
C PRO A 179 2.00 -11.97 -19.79
N PRO A 180 1.65 -10.67 -19.97
CA PRO A 180 0.64 -10.04 -19.14
C PRO A 180 -0.65 -10.84 -19.20
N ARG A 181 -1.19 -11.18 -18.02
CA ARG A 181 -2.48 -11.84 -17.91
C ARG A 181 -3.51 -10.94 -18.58
N ALA A 182 -4.32 -11.50 -19.50
CA ALA A 182 -5.38 -10.72 -20.13
C ALA A 182 -6.21 -10.01 -19.03
N PRO A 183 -6.49 -8.70 -19.19
CA PRO A 183 -7.31 -8.01 -18.20
C PRO A 183 -8.63 -8.75 -18.04
N PRO A 184 -9.15 -8.89 -16.80
CA PRO A 184 -10.46 -9.50 -16.60
C PRO A 184 -11.46 -8.78 -17.50
N ARG A 185 -12.25 -9.53 -18.27
CA ARG A 185 -13.32 -8.97 -19.10
C ARG A 185 -14.13 -8.02 -18.22
N ALA A 186 -14.21 -6.76 -18.65
CA ALA A 186 -15.10 -5.81 -18.01
C ALA A 186 -16.50 -6.44 -17.95
N PRO A 187 -17.19 -6.37 -16.80
CA PRO A 187 -18.58 -6.81 -16.75
C PRO A 187 -19.37 -6.04 -17.83
N PRO A 188 -20.31 -6.68 -18.52
CA PRO A 188 -21.13 -6.00 -19.52
C PRO A 188 -21.75 -4.78 -18.83
N CYS A 189 -21.55 -3.59 -19.43
CA CYS A 189 -22.24 -2.39 -19.00
C CYS A 189 -23.73 -2.71 -19.06
N ALA A 190 -24.41 -2.72 -17.92
CA ALA A 190 -25.86 -2.66 -17.90
C ALA A 190 -26.26 -1.43 -18.70
N ALA A 191 -26.94 -1.62 -19.80
CA ALA A 191 -27.53 -0.56 -20.60
C ALA A 191 -28.55 0.21 -19.74
N PRO A 192 -28.76 1.52 -20.02
CA PRO A 192 -29.62 2.40 -19.25
C PRO A 192 -31.07 1.96 -19.21
#